data_23a4e720086e47ab4c0962d5494fcb8c
#
_entry.id   23a4e720086e47ab4c0962d5494fcb8c
#
_cell.length_a   1.000
_cell.length_b   1.000
_cell.length_c   1.000
_cell.angle_alpha   90.00
_cell.angle_beta   90.00
_cell.angle_gamma   90.00
#
_symmetry.space_group_name_H-M   'P 1'
#
loop_
_entity.id
_entity.type
_entity.pdbx_description
1 polymer ?
#
loop_
_entity_poly.entity_id
_entity_poly.type
_entity_poly.pdbx_seq_one_letter_code
_entity_poly.pdbx_strand_id
1 'polypeptide(L)'
;EDNSLYGETYNGVQLMNGHQFWDPIDPYVIPGDSTSGLIWGVSDHKLLPAGSGDKKIQAYNFRVCLTDNPENMIPITRPDNYDSTRYELVLRLHVVSPRKSVYDYFIWSRMPNSKTDINNGGGISTDMIGMNWDYPEADYDRRAEIWKAHEDYTKGLFYFLGHDERVPRFMRDEMLKWG
;
A
#
# COMPACT_ATOMS: atom_id res chain seq x y z
N GLU A 1 -5.56 21.21 -6.48
CA GLU A 1 -6.22 22.53 -6.50
C GLU A 1 -5.71 23.40 -5.36
N ASP A 2 -5.52 24.68 -5.62
CA ASP A 2 -5.17 25.65 -4.58
C ASP A 2 -6.35 25.91 -3.65
N ASN A 3 -6.09 26.59 -2.54
CA ASN A 3 -7.11 27.04 -1.61
C ASN A 3 -8.33 27.56 -2.32
N SER A 4 -9.41 26.94 -2.06
CA SER A 4 -10.57 26.92 -2.91
C SER A 4 -11.37 28.20 -2.92
N LEU A 5 -12.23 28.28 -3.92
CA LEU A 5 -13.26 29.29 -4.06
C LEU A 5 -14.24 29.35 -2.87
N TYR A 6 -14.28 28.29 -2.04
CA TYR A 6 -15.27 28.15 -0.95
C TYR A 6 -14.63 28.20 0.45
N GLY A 7 -13.35 28.53 0.53
CA GLY A 7 -12.65 28.69 1.81
C GLY A 7 -12.33 27.36 2.52
N GLU A 8 -12.25 26.25 1.78
CA GLU A 8 -11.79 24.98 2.36
C GLU A 8 -10.35 25.12 2.85
N THR A 9 -10.08 24.53 4.01
CA THR A 9 -8.76 24.59 4.65
C THR A 9 -7.95 23.32 4.45
N TYR A 10 -8.56 22.26 3.88
CA TYR A 10 -7.96 20.95 3.66
C TYR A 10 -8.01 20.55 2.18
N ASN A 11 -7.44 21.37 1.34
CA ASN A 11 -7.25 21.08 -0.08
C ASN A 11 -5.77 21.22 -0.47
N GLY A 12 -5.41 20.81 -1.70
CA GLY A 12 -4.04 20.78 -2.16
C GLY A 12 -3.17 19.79 -1.40
N VAL A 13 -1.87 20.04 -1.36
CA VAL A 13 -0.91 19.16 -0.68
C VAL A 13 -1.19 19.09 0.81
N GLN A 14 -1.37 17.88 1.32
CA GLN A 14 -1.61 17.61 2.74
C GLN A 14 -0.67 16.52 3.23
N LEU A 15 -0.10 16.71 4.41
CA LEU A 15 0.67 15.69 5.11
C LEU A 15 -0.18 15.11 6.25
N MET A 16 -0.64 13.89 6.06
CA MET A 16 -1.45 13.18 7.05
C MET A 16 -0.55 12.43 8.03
N ASN A 17 -0.69 12.70 9.32
CA ASN A 17 -0.04 11.91 10.36
C ASN A 17 -0.50 10.45 10.29
N GLY A 18 0.44 9.52 10.43
CA GLY A 18 0.17 8.09 10.42
C GLY A 18 0.34 7.40 9.05
N HIS A 19 0.52 8.15 7.97
CA HIS A 19 0.77 7.63 6.63
C HIS A 19 2.21 7.86 6.14
N GLN A 20 3.09 8.33 6.99
CA GLN A 20 4.52 8.48 6.72
C GLN A 20 5.34 7.38 7.37
N PHE A 21 6.57 7.22 6.88
CA PHE A 21 7.60 6.48 7.60
C PHE A 21 8.16 7.36 8.73
N TRP A 22 8.16 6.84 9.94
CA TRP A 22 8.72 7.55 11.11
C TRP A 22 10.24 7.45 11.14
N ASP A 23 10.79 6.35 10.63
CA ASP A 23 12.21 6.11 10.54
C ASP A 23 12.68 6.22 9.08
N PRO A 24 13.91 6.72 8.83
CA PRO A 24 14.48 6.76 7.50
C PRO A 24 14.63 5.34 6.93
N ILE A 25 14.09 5.13 5.73
CA ILE A 25 14.24 3.88 4.99
C ILE A 25 15.06 4.17 3.75
N ASP A 26 16.06 3.34 3.49
CA ASP A 26 16.89 3.47 2.29
C ASP A 26 16.01 3.26 1.04
N PRO A 27 15.95 4.25 0.12
CA PRO A 27 15.07 4.22 -1.03
C PRO A 27 15.69 3.58 -2.29
N TYR A 28 16.99 3.24 -2.25
CA TYR A 28 17.73 2.86 -3.46
C TYR A 28 17.66 1.36 -3.73
N VAL A 29 17.75 0.97 -5.01
CA VAL A 29 17.78 -0.44 -5.43
C VAL A 29 18.90 -1.19 -4.72
N ILE A 30 20.11 -0.63 -4.75
CA ILE A 30 21.25 -1.10 -3.94
C ILE A 30 21.34 -0.21 -2.72
N PRO A 31 21.14 -0.72 -1.50
CA PRO A 31 21.19 0.08 -0.29
C PRO A 31 22.47 0.93 -0.18
N GLY A 32 22.29 2.25 0.08
CA GLY A 32 23.37 3.22 0.19
C GLY A 32 23.90 3.75 -1.14
N ASP A 33 23.51 3.21 -2.29
CA ASP A 33 23.95 3.66 -3.60
C ASP A 33 22.87 4.45 -4.33
N SER A 34 22.96 5.79 -4.29
CA SER A 34 22.01 6.68 -4.94
C SER A 34 22.03 6.60 -6.47
N THR A 35 23.05 5.98 -7.07
CA THR A 35 23.16 5.82 -8.53
C THR A 35 22.42 4.59 -9.04
N SER A 36 22.03 3.68 -8.14
CA SER A 36 21.33 2.44 -8.46
C SER A 36 19.86 2.61 -8.82
N GLY A 37 19.31 3.82 -8.69
CA GLY A 37 17.89 4.11 -8.88
C GLY A 37 17.04 3.87 -7.63
N LEU A 38 15.76 4.18 -7.73
CA LEU A 38 14.80 4.03 -6.62
C LEU A 38 14.08 2.69 -6.71
N ILE A 39 13.78 2.08 -5.56
CA ILE A 39 12.93 0.90 -5.50
C ILE A 39 11.49 1.24 -5.88
N TRP A 40 10.73 0.26 -6.29
CA TRP A 40 9.34 0.43 -6.67
C TRP A 40 8.53 1.09 -5.54
N GLY A 41 7.64 2.02 -5.90
CA GLY A 41 6.80 2.76 -4.96
C GLY A 41 7.45 3.99 -4.35
N VAL A 42 8.75 4.21 -4.59
CA VAL A 42 9.47 5.43 -4.19
C VAL A 42 9.63 6.34 -5.40
N SER A 43 9.43 7.63 -5.22
CA SER A 43 9.65 8.64 -6.24
C SER A 43 10.58 9.75 -5.75
N ASP A 44 11.17 10.48 -6.68
CA ASP A 44 11.96 11.69 -6.41
C ASP A 44 11.12 12.97 -6.36
N HIS A 45 9.80 12.84 -6.41
CA HIS A 45 8.89 13.98 -6.34
C HIS A 45 9.04 14.74 -5.02
N LYS A 46 9.30 16.03 -5.13
CA LYS A 46 9.33 16.91 -3.96
C LYS A 46 7.90 17.26 -3.57
N LEU A 47 7.65 17.24 -2.27
CA LEU A 47 6.42 17.77 -1.72
C LEU A 47 6.43 19.30 -1.83
N LEU A 48 5.33 19.85 -2.33
CA LEU A 48 5.10 21.28 -2.30
C LEU A 48 4.65 21.70 -0.89
N PRO A 49 4.67 23.01 -0.57
CA PRO A 49 4.10 23.50 0.68
C PRO A 49 2.65 23.05 0.88
N ALA A 50 2.25 22.83 2.13
CA ALA A 50 0.87 22.47 2.45
C ALA A 50 -0.13 23.49 1.87
N GLY A 51 -1.23 23.00 1.29
CA GLY A 51 -2.24 23.81 0.61
C GLY A 51 -1.92 24.18 -0.83
N SER A 52 -0.72 23.84 -1.34
CA SER A 52 -0.39 24.07 -2.75
C SER A 52 -1.22 23.16 -3.66
N GLY A 53 -1.71 23.69 -4.77
CA GLY A 53 -2.36 22.90 -5.80
C GLY A 53 -1.35 22.10 -6.63
N ASP A 54 -1.69 20.87 -6.96
CA ASP A 54 -0.98 20.07 -7.94
C ASP A 54 -1.96 19.12 -8.67
N LYS A 55 -1.44 18.25 -9.54
CA LYS A 55 -2.26 17.25 -10.25
C LYS A 55 -2.31 15.89 -9.53
N LYS A 56 -1.82 15.83 -8.31
CA LYS A 56 -1.83 14.61 -7.53
C LYS A 56 -3.14 14.51 -6.76
N ILE A 57 -3.57 13.29 -6.52
CA ILE A 57 -4.72 12.99 -5.68
C ILE A 57 -4.31 11.99 -4.61
N GLN A 58 -5.13 11.83 -3.59
CA GLN A 58 -4.93 10.81 -2.56
C GLN A 58 -4.83 9.41 -3.18
N ALA A 59 -4.08 8.54 -2.54
CA ALA A 59 -4.02 7.14 -2.94
C ALA A 59 -5.40 6.48 -2.84
N TYR A 60 -5.67 5.56 -3.77
CA TYR A 60 -6.83 4.69 -3.72
C TYR A 60 -6.43 3.31 -3.22
N ASN A 61 -7.32 2.66 -2.50
CA ASN A 61 -7.18 1.28 -2.10
C ASN A 61 -8.50 0.52 -2.20
N PHE A 62 -8.42 -0.81 -2.15
CA PHE A 62 -9.59 -1.64 -1.91
C PHE A 62 -9.79 -1.84 -0.41
N ARG A 63 -11.04 -1.71 0.06
CA ARG A 63 -11.45 -2.31 1.32
C ARG A 63 -11.57 -3.80 1.11
N VAL A 64 -10.84 -4.59 1.90
CA VAL A 64 -10.73 -6.04 1.68
C VAL A 64 -11.43 -6.79 2.82
N CYS A 65 -12.29 -7.72 2.43
CA CYS A 65 -12.93 -8.64 3.36
C CYS A 65 -12.28 -10.03 3.21
N LEU A 66 -11.57 -10.46 4.24
CA LEU A 66 -11.03 -11.82 4.35
C LEU A 66 -11.78 -12.59 5.43
N THR A 67 -11.63 -13.91 5.41
CA THR A 67 -12.16 -14.80 6.44
C THR A 67 -11.11 -15.81 6.88
N ASP A 68 -11.17 -16.25 8.14
CA ASP A 68 -10.41 -17.37 8.68
C ASP A 68 -11.27 -18.65 8.85
N ASN A 69 -12.51 -18.62 8.35
CA ASN A 69 -13.37 -19.80 8.35
C ASN A 69 -13.05 -20.70 7.15
N PRO A 70 -12.47 -21.91 7.37
CA PRO A 70 -12.05 -22.79 6.28
C PRO A 70 -13.20 -23.29 5.38
N GLU A 71 -14.44 -23.22 5.84
CA GLU A 71 -15.58 -23.66 5.03
C GLU A 71 -15.91 -22.73 3.87
N ASN A 72 -15.55 -21.45 3.97
CA ASN A 72 -15.81 -20.45 2.93
C ASN A 72 -14.59 -19.58 2.58
N MET A 73 -13.43 -19.93 3.11
CA MET A 73 -12.18 -19.26 2.79
C MET A 73 -11.71 -19.60 1.38
N ILE A 74 -11.42 -18.57 0.59
CA ILE A 74 -10.76 -18.72 -0.72
C ILE A 74 -9.30 -18.36 -0.54
N PRO A 75 -8.35 -19.31 -0.67
CA PRO A 75 -6.94 -19.03 -0.48
C PRO A 75 -6.44 -17.90 -1.38
N ILE A 76 -5.60 -17.04 -0.82
CA ILE A 76 -4.97 -15.97 -1.58
C ILE A 76 -3.94 -16.59 -2.53
N THR A 77 -4.21 -16.51 -3.82
CA THR A 77 -3.35 -17.06 -4.86
C THR A 77 -2.42 -15.98 -5.44
N ARG A 78 -1.33 -16.42 -6.05
CA ARG A 78 -0.40 -15.54 -6.74
C ARG A 78 -1.11 -14.89 -7.94
N PRO A 79 -1.14 -13.53 -8.02
CA PRO A 79 -1.66 -12.85 -9.22
C PRO A 79 -0.77 -13.10 -10.44
N ASP A 80 -1.35 -13.06 -11.65
CA ASP A 80 -0.61 -13.28 -12.90
C ASP A 80 0.56 -12.29 -13.06
N ASN A 81 0.35 -11.02 -12.71
CA ASN A 81 1.34 -9.95 -12.81
C ASN A 81 2.12 -9.74 -11.50
N TYR A 82 2.28 -10.80 -10.70
CA TYR A 82 3.01 -10.72 -9.44
C TYR A 82 4.50 -10.46 -9.65
N ASP A 83 4.99 -9.43 -8.98
CA ASP A 83 6.39 -9.08 -8.89
C ASP A 83 6.74 -8.77 -7.43
N SER A 84 7.56 -9.62 -6.81
CA SER A 84 7.94 -9.48 -5.40
C SER A 84 8.76 -8.21 -5.11
N THR A 85 9.40 -7.62 -6.12
CA THR A 85 10.19 -6.39 -5.97
C THR A 85 9.33 -5.18 -5.61
N ARG A 86 8.04 -5.23 -5.94
CA ARG A 86 7.06 -4.19 -5.56
C ARG A 86 6.86 -4.06 -4.05
N TYR A 87 7.26 -5.07 -3.29
CA TYR A 87 7.07 -5.11 -1.82
C TYR A 87 8.37 -4.98 -1.04
N GLU A 88 9.45 -4.57 -1.70
CA GLU A 88 10.76 -4.37 -1.07
C GLU A 88 10.69 -3.39 0.12
N LEU A 89 9.88 -2.34 0.01
CA LEU A 89 9.64 -1.39 1.11
C LEU A 89 9.08 -2.06 2.37
N VAL A 90 8.27 -3.12 2.25
CA VAL A 90 7.75 -3.89 3.41
C VAL A 90 8.90 -4.48 4.21
N LEU A 91 9.86 -5.08 3.50
CA LEU A 91 11.04 -5.69 4.14
C LEU A 91 11.93 -4.65 4.80
N ARG A 92 12.20 -3.54 4.10
CA ARG A 92 13.02 -2.47 4.64
C ARG A 92 12.37 -1.79 5.83
N LEU A 93 11.07 -1.57 5.78
CA LEU A 93 10.31 -1.07 6.93
C LEU A 93 10.42 -2.04 8.12
N HIS A 94 10.32 -3.34 7.87
CA HIS A 94 10.44 -4.34 8.94
C HIS A 94 11.82 -4.33 9.61
N VAL A 95 12.88 -4.05 8.84
CA VAL A 95 14.26 -3.96 9.39
C VAL A 95 14.40 -2.76 10.33
N VAL A 96 13.89 -1.59 9.95
CA VAL A 96 14.05 -0.35 10.75
C VAL A 96 12.99 -0.20 11.84
N SER A 97 11.81 -0.77 11.61
CA SER A 97 10.68 -0.72 12.55
C SER A 97 9.97 -2.09 12.58
N PRO A 98 10.55 -3.09 13.28
CA PRO A 98 10.03 -4.45 13.29
C PRO A 98 8.58 -4.54 13.76
N ARG A 99 7.72 -5.11 12.94
CA ARG A 99 6.32 -5.37 13.28
C ARG A 99 6.20 -6.68 14.07
N LYS A 100 5.26 -6.71 15.02
CA LYS A 100 5.02 -7.89 15.86
C LYS A 100 4.02 -8.86 15.25
N SER A 101 3.27 -8.39 14.26
CA SER A 101 2.23 -9.15 13.57
C SER A 101 2.06 -8.63 12.15
N VAL A 102 1.56 -9.47 11.24
CA VAL A 102 1.15 -9.05 9.89
C VAL A 102 0.03 -8.01 9.95
N TYR A 103 -0.78 -8.02 10.99
CA TYR A 103 -1.87 -7.08 11.19
C TYR A 103 -1.41 -5.64 11.40
N ASP A 104 -0.17 -5.43 11.84
CA ASP A 104 0.40 -4.10 12.08
C ASP A 104 0.69 -3.29 10.79
N TYR A 105 0.53 -3.92 9.62
CA TYR A 105 0.62 -3.24 8.32
C TYR A 105 -0.70 -2.63 7.85
N PHE A 106 -1.81 -2.89 8.56
CA PHE A 106 -3.15 -2.54 8.10
C PHE A 106 -4.02 -2.02 9.25
N ILE A 107 -5.09 -1.33 8.93
CA ILE A 107 -6.24 -1.23 9.83
C ILE A 107 -7.01 -2.54 9.68
N TRP A 108 -6.76 -3.47 10.59
CA TRP A 108 -7.33 -4.82 10.56
C TRP A 108 -8.48 -4.95 11.53
N SER A 109 -9.69 -4.69 11.06
CA SER A 109 -10.90 -4.74 11.88
C SER A 109 -11.55 -6.12 11.79
N ARG A 110 -11.69 -6.79 12.93
CA ARG A 110 -12.44 -8.05 13.00
C ARG A 110 -13.94 -7.77 13.03
N MET A 111 -14.65 -8.50 12.19
CA MET A 111 -16.10 -8.39 12.02
C MET A 111 -16.79 -9.69 12.48
N PRO A 112 -18.11 -9.69 12.76
CA PRO A 112 -18.85 -10.90 13.04
C PRO A 112 -18.72 -11.96 11.94
N ASN A 113 -18.93 -13.22 12.28
CA ASN A 113 -18.88 -14.37 11.37
C ASN A 113 -17.50 -14.60 10.71
N SER A 114 -16.43 -14.48 11.50
CA SER A 114 -15.05 -14.73 11.06
C SER A 114 -14.61 -13.90 9.86
N LYS A 115 -15.18 -12.71 9.70
CA LYS A 115 -14.79 -11.77 8.63
C LYS A 115 -13.89 -10.65 9.13
N THR A 116 -13.30 -9.96 8.19
CA THR A 116 -12.52 -8.74 8.43
C THR A 116 -13.03 -7.60 7.57
N ASP A 117 -12.69 -6.39 7.99
CA ASP A 117 -12.68 -5.19 7.17
C ASP A 117 -11.27 -4.62 7.25
N ILE A 118 -10.52 -4.78 6.16
CA ILE A 118 -9.12 -4.37 6.09
C ILE A 118 -9.02 -3.09 5.28
N ASN A 119 -8.34 -2.11 5.85
CA ASN A 119 -8.03 -0.85 5.21
C ASN A 119 -6.51 -0.60 5.27
N ASN A 120 -6.06 0.44 4.57
CA ASN A 120 -4.67 0.88 4.61
C ASN A 120 -4.18 1.17 6.03
N GLY A 121 -2.88 1.22 6.21
CA GLY A 121 -2.24 1.63 7.47
C GLY A 121 -0.77 1.96 7.27
N GLY A 122 -0.30 3.03 7.94
CA GLY A 122 1.11 3.42 7.89
C GLY A 122 1.63 3.85 6.52
N GLY A 123 2.93 3.81 6.35
CA GLY A 123 3.65 4.27 5.15
C GLY A 123 3.63 3.30 3.98
N ILE A 124 3.34 2.01 4.22
CA ILE A 124 3.13 1.00 3.18
C ILE A 124 2.04 0.04 3.61
N SER A 125 1.06 -0.17 2.73
CA SER A 125 -0.11 -1.00 2.98
C SER A 125 -0.83 -1.32 1.68
N THR A 126 -2.16 -1.40 1.69
CA THR A 126 -2.99 -1.54 0.49
C THR A 126 -3.07 -0.30 -0.39
N ASP A 127 -2.59 0.85 0.08
CA ASP A 127 -2.49 2.07 -0.74
C ASP A 127 -1.39 1.92 -1.80
N MET A 128 -1.76 2.08 -3.06
CA MET A 128 -0.81 2.10 -4.19
C MET A 128 -0.48 3.56 -4.52
N ILE A 129 0.32 4.18 -3.63
CA ILE A 129 0.56 5.63 -3.65
C ILE A 129 1.17 6.09 -4.98
N GLY A 130 0.59 7.15 -5.56
CA GLY A 130 1.08 7.77 -6.79
C GLY A 130 0.64 7.09 -8.08
N MET A 131 -0.03 5.94 -8.01
CA MET A 131 -0.36 5.14 -9.20
C MET A 131 -1.78 5.40 -9.75
N ASN A 132 -2.48 6.39 -9.20
CA ASN A 132 -3.85 6.73 -9.57
C ASN A 132 -4.05 8.23 -9.91
N TRP A 133 -2.97 9.00 -10.06
CA TRP A 133 -3.09 10.45 -10.22
C TRP A 133 -3.84 10.87 -11.49
N ASP A 134 -3.77 10.09 -12.55
CA ASP A 134 -4.47 10.32 -13.80
C ASP A 134 -5.92 9.78 -13.81
N TYR A 135 -6.32 8.99 -12.79
CA TYR A 135 -7.62 8.35 -12.75
C TYR A 135 -8.83 9.29 -12.93
N PRO A 136 -8.89 10.47 -12.28
CA PRO A 136 -10.02 11.37 -12.42
C PRO A 136 -10.26 11.86 -13.85
N GLU A 137 -9.18 12.11 -14.60
CA GLU A 137 -9.21 12.66 -15.97
C GLU A 137 -9.10 11.57 -17.05
N ALA A 138 -8.88 10.31 -16.65
CA ALA A 138 -8.69 9.18 -17.56
C ALA A 138 -10.02 8.74 -18.22
N ASP A 139 -9.92 8.19 -19.42
CA ASP A 139 -11.03 7.45 -20.04
C ASP A 139 -11.30 6.12 -19.33
N TYR A 140 -12.33 5.42 -19.77
CA TYR A 140 -12.72 4.15 -19.12
C TYR A 140 -11.69 3.04 -19.29
N ASP A 141 -10.99 2.99 -20.41
CA ASP A 141 -9.97 1.96 -20.65
C ASP A 141 -8.80 2.18 -19.70
N ARG A 142 -8.32 3.42 -19.58
CA ARG A 142 -7.25 3.77 -18.65
C ARG A 142 -7.65 3.56 -17.18
N ARG A 143 -8.88 3.88 -16.82
CA ARG A 143 -9.41 3.59 -15.47
C ARG A 143 -9.44 2.10 -15.17
N ALA A 144 -9.80 1.27 -16.15
CA ALA A 144 -9.78 -0.19 -16.01
C ALA A 144 -8.35 -0.72 -15.78
N GLU A 145 -7.36 -0.19 -16.49
CA GLU A 145 -5.95 -0.52 -16.28
C GLU A 145 -5.48 -0.16 -14.86
N ILE A 146 -5.80 1.06 -14.39
CA ILE A 146 -5.45 1.52 -13.04
C ILE A 146 -6.12 0.63 -11.99
N TRP A 147 -7.41 0.32 -12.17
CA TRP A 147 -8.16 -0.57 -11.28
C TRP A 147 -7.51 -1.95 -11.20
N LYS A 148 -7.17 -2.53 -12.36
CA LYS A 148 -6.51 -3.84 -12.43
C LYS A 148 -5.14 -3.84 -11.77
N ALA A 149 -4.35 -2.77 -11.96
CA ALA A 149 -3.06 -2.62 -11.31
C ALA A 149 -3.17 -2.59 -9.78
N HIS A 150 -4.18 -1.88 -9.25
CA HIS A 150 -4.46 -1.83 -7.81
C HIS A 150 -4.95 -3.19 -7.27
N GLU A 151 -5.76 -3.93 -8.04
CA GLU A 151 -6.17 -5.29 -7.70
C GLU A 151 -4.94 -6.22 -7.60
N ASP A 152 -4.10 -6.22 -8.62
CA ASP A 152 -2.89 -7.05 -8.66
C ASP A 152 -1.91 -6.70 -7.54
N TYR A 153 -1.74 -5.40 -7.26
CA TYR A 153 -0.92 -4.94 -6.15
C TYR A 153 -1.47 -5.43 -4.80
N THR A 154 -2.75 -5.25 -4.54
CA THR A 154 -3.37 -5.63 -3.26
C THR A 154 -3.32 -7.14 -3.04
N LYS A 155 -3.72 -7.93 -4.05
CA LYS A 155 -3.62 -9.39 -4.00
C LYS A 155 -2.17 -9.85 -3.84
N GLY A 156 -1.26 -9.23 -4.58
CA GLY A 156 0.15 -9.54 -4.51
C GLY A 156 0.79 -9.21 -3.17
N LEU A 157 0.35 -8.14 -2.49
CA LEU A 157 0.81 -7.80 -1.14
C LEU A 157 0.44 -8.89 -0.12
N PHE A 158 -0.81 -9.35 -0.13
CA PHE A 158 -1.23 -10.43 0.75
C PHE A 158 -0.52 -11.75 0.41
N TYR A 159 -0.37 -12.05 -0.88
CA TYR A 159 0.41 -13.20 -1.32
C TYR A 159 1.87 -13.12 -0.85
N PHE A 160 2.52 -11.97 -1.03
CA PHE A 160 3.89 -11.71 -0.58
C PHE A 160 4.05 -11.94 0.93
N LEU A 161 3.16 -11.35 1.73
CA LEU A 161 3.18 -11.48 3.19
C LEU A 161 2.99 -12.92 3.67
N GLY A 162 2.30 -13.76 2.89
CA GLY A 162 2.10 -15.17 3.23
C GLY A 162 3.16 -16.13 2.67
N HIS A 163 3.90 -15.77 1.62
CA HIS A 163 4.70 -16.74 0.87
C HIS A 163 6.16 -16.36 0.65
N ASP A 164 6.54 -15.09 0.70
CA ASP A 164 7.92 -14.69 0.45
C ASP A 164 8.80 -15.06 1.65
N GLU A 165 9.88 -15.81 1.40
CA GLU A 165 10.76 -16.33 2.46
C GLU A 165 11.49 -15.23 3.24
N ARG A 166 11.62 -14.03 2.67
CA ARG A 166 12.21 -12.86 3.34
C ARG A 166 11.29 -12.26 4.40
N VAL A 167 9.97 -12.54 4.34
CA VAL A 167 9.01 -12.18 5.38
C VAL A 167 9.19 -13.13 6.57
N PRO A 168 9.24 -12.64 7.82
CA PRO A 168 9.37 -13.51 9.00
C PRO A 168 8.32 -14.61 9.05
N ARG A 169 8.74 -15.81 9.40
CA ARG A 169 7.85 -16.99 9.37
C ARG A 169 6.57 -16.80 10.15
N PHE A 170 6.63 -16.19 11.33
CA PHE A 170 5.43 -15.98 12.15
C PHE A 170 4.38 -15.10 11.44
N MET A 171 4.82 -14.09 10.66
CA MET A 171 3.92 -13.26 9.87
C MET A 171 3.31 -14.02 8.70
N ARG A 172 4.11 -14.86 8.02
CA ARG A 172 3.61 -15.74 6.96
C ARG A 172 2.54 -16.68 7.50
N ASP A 173 2.83 -17.31 8.64
CA ASP A 173 1.91 -18.25 9.30
C ASP A 173 0.62 -17.53 9.77
N GLU A 174 0.69 -16.24 10.13
CA GLU A 174 -0.49 -15.42 10.42
C GLU A 174 -1.29 -15.10 9.16
N MET A 175 -0.62 -14.67 8.08
CA MET A 175 -1.30 -14.30 6.84
C MET A 175 -2.00 -15.49 6.18
N LEU A 176 -1.38 -16.66 6.20
CA LEU A 176 -1.91 -17.91 5.63
C LEU A 176 -3.18 -18.44 6.33
N LYS A 177 -3.57 -17.86 7.47
CA LYS A 177 -4.85 -18.19 8.12
C LYS A 177 -6.04 -17.54 7.44
N TRP A 178 -5.82 -16.62 6.51
CA TRP A 178 -6.83 -15.79 5.90
C TRP A 178 -6.93 -16.00 4.38
N GLY A 179 -8.14 -15.88 3.89
CA GLY A 179 -8.43 -15.93 2.46
C GLY A 179 -9.75 -15.27 2.09
#